data_f7ccd33aca52c5c68d3fbea6e8d47981
#
_entry.id   f7ccd33aca52c5c68d3fbea6e8d47981
#
_cell.length_a   1.000
_cell.length_b   1.000
_cell.length_c   1.000
_cell.angle_alpha   90.00
_cell.angle_beta   90.00
_cell.angle_gamma   90.00
#
_symmetry.space_group_name_H-M   'P 1'
#
loop_
_entity.id
_entity.type
_entity.pdbx_description
1 polymer ?
#
loop_
_entity_poly.entity_id
_entity_poly.type
_entity_poly.pdbx_seq_one_letter_code
_entity_poly.pdbx_strand_id
1 'polypeptide(L)'
;LKKIRAVLDERYPDRMLLAEANQWPEDTRPYFGDGDECHMAFHFPLMPRMYMALAQEDRFPITDILRQTPEIPATCQWAIFLRNHDELTLEMVTDKERDYLWNHYAADRRARINLGIRRRLAPLLERDRRRIELLNSLLLSMPGTPVLYYGDEIGMGDNIYLGDRDGVRTPMQWSVDRNGGFSRADPAKLVLPPIMDPLYGYQTVNVEAQIRDSHSLLSN
;
A
#
# COMPACT_ATOMS: atom_id res chain seq x y z
N LEU A 1 1.69 -25.77 3.00
CA LEU A 1 0.50 -25.01 2.56
C LEU A 1 -0.59 -25.94 2.02
N LYS A 2 -0.31 -26.94 1.16
CA LYS A 2 -1.29 -27.87 0.55
C LYS A 2 -2.28 -28.50 1.54
N LYS A 3 -1.80 -28.98 2.71
CA LYS A 3 -2.68 -29.55 3.76
C LYS A 3 -3.66 -28.51 4.34
N ILE A 4 -3.20 -27.28 4.54
CA ILE A 4 -4.05 -26.17 5.04
C ILE A 4 -5.09 -25.82 3.97
N ARG A 5 -4.66 -25.72 2.71
CA ARG A 5 -5.54 -25.42 1.58
C ARG A 5 -6.61 -26.49 1.40
N ALA A 6 -6.27 -27.78 1.47
CA ALA A 6 -7.25 -28.85 1.36
C ALA A 6 -8.34 -28.77 2.45
N VAL A 7 -7.96 -28.49 3.71
CA VAL A 7 -8.93 -28.29 4.80
C VAL A 7 -9.79 -27.05 4.57
N LEU A 8 -9.20 -25.99 4.03
CA LEU A 8 -9.92 -24.76 3.73
C LEU A 8 -10.98 -24.99 2.65
N ASP A 9 -10.60 -25.65 1.56
CA ASP A 9 -11.51 -25.93 0.43
C ASP A 9 -12.65 -26.88 0.84
N GLU A 10 -12.35 -27.88 1.70
CA GLU A 10 -13.36 -28.83 2.20
C GLU A 10 -14.37 -28.17 3.15
N ARG A 11 -13.89 -27.34 4.09
CA ARG A 11 -14.71 -26.87 5.23
C ARG A 11 -15.12 -25.41 5.14
N TYR A 12 -14.36 -24.60 4.37
CA TYR A 12 -14.53 -23.15 4.29
C TYR A 12 -14.36 -22.65 2.85
N PRO A 13 -15.21 -23.09 1.90
CA PRO A 13 -15.00 -22.85 0.47
C PRO A 13 -14.98 -21.36 0.07
N ASP A 14 -15.55 -20.48 0.92
CA ASP A 14 -15.57 -19.03 0.67
C ASP A 14 -14.38 -18.29 1.33
N ARG A 15 -13.33 -19.00 1.69
CA ARG A 15 -12.13 -18.40 2.29
C ARG A 15 -10.94 -18.59 1.37
N MET A 16 -10.00 -17.65 1.45
CA MET A 16 -8.77 -17.68 0.67
C MET A 16 -7.53 -17.61 1.54
N LEU A 17 -6.41 -18.09 1.00
CA LEU A 17 -5.07 -17.89 1.54
C LEU A 17 -4.36 -16.83 0.71
N LEU A 18 -3.85 -15.80 1.37
CA LEU A 18 -3.03 -14.75 0.80
C LEU A 18 -1.61 -14.87 1.37
N ALA A 19 -0.61 -15.04 0.52
CA ALA A 19 0.79 -15.06 0.94
C ALA A 19 1.33 -13.63 1.05
N GLU A 20 1.88 -13.29 2.21
CA GLU A 20 2.65 -12.09 2.43
C GLU A 20 4.15 -12.45 2.41
N ALA A 21 4.66 -12.74 1.20
CA ALA A 21 6.02 -13.18 0.95
C ALA A 21 6.78 -12.10 0.18
N ASN A 22 7.66 -11.37 0.87
CA ASN A 22 8.49 -10.32 0.28
C ASN A 22 9.72 -10.97 -0.39
N GLN A 23 9.52 -11.48 -1.61
CA GLN A 23 10.51 -12.21 -2.39
C GLN A 23 10.44 -11.80 -3.86
N TRP A 24 11.45 -12.19 -4.65
CA TRP A 24 11.40 -12.07 -6.10
C TRP A 24 10.22 -12.85 -6.68
N PRO A 25 9.68 -12.46 -7.85
CA PRO A 25 8.48 -13.11 -8.39
C PRO A 25 8.65 -14.63 -8.60
N GLU A 26 9.84 -15.06 -9.04
CA GLU A 26 10.18 -16.49 -9.20
C GLU A 26 10.17 -17.25 -7.88
N ASP A 27 10.66 -16.63 -6.80
CA ASP A 27 10.69 -17.23 -5.45
C ASP A 27 9.31 -17.21 -4.78
N THR A 28 8.42 -16.29 -5.21
CA THR A 28 7.03 -16.24 -4.75
C THR A 28 6.14 -17.24 -5.49
N ARG A 29 6.45 -17.57 -6.75
CA ARG A 29 5.66 -18.50 -7.58
C ARG A 29 5.32 -19.84 -6.88
N PRO A 30 6.24 -20.49 -6.14
CA PRO A 30 5.95 -21.73 -5.42
C PRO A 30 4.83 -21.65 -4.39
N TYR A 31 4.52 -20.46 -3.84
CA TYR A 31 3.42 -20.28 -2.88
C TYR A 31 2.04 -20.54 -3.50
N PHE A 32 1.92 -20.50 -4.81
CA PHE A 32 0.68 -20.86 -5.52
C PHE A 32 0.55 -22.36 -5.76
N GLY A 33 1.69 -23.10 -5.77
CA GLY A 33 1.72 -24.50 -6.17
C GLY A 33 1.17 -24.70 -7.57
N ASP A 34 0.37 -25.73 -7.76
CA ASP A 34 -0.42 -25.97 -8.97
C ASP A 34 -1.86 -25.40 -8.85
N GLY A 35 -2.06 -24.40 -8.01
CA GLY A 35 -3.36 -23.86 -7.64
C GLY A 35 -3.94 -24.53 -6.37
N ASP A 36 -3.11 -25.28 -5.66
CA ASP A 36 -3.46 -26.08 -4.50
C ASP A 36 -2.78 -25.59 -3.19
N GLU A 37 -2.20 -24.37 -3.23
CA GLU A 37 -1.59 -23.69 -2.07
C GLU A 37 -2.27 -22.34 -1.83
N CYS A 38 -1.55 -21.20 -1.91
CA CYS A 38 -2.19 -19.88 -1.76
C CYS A 38 -2.99 -19.51 -3.01
N HIS A 39 -4.13 -18.86 -2.78
CA HIS A 39 -4.94 -18.28 -3.86
C HIS A 39 -4.32 -17.01 -4.41
N MET A 40 -3.67 -16.24 -3.53
CA MET A 40 -3.07 -14.96 -3.84
C MET A 40 -1.69 -14.80 -3.17
N ALA A 41 -0.85 -13.98 -3.77
CA ALA A 41 0.38 -13.50 -3.17
C ALA A 41 0.59 -12.03 -3.54
N PHE A 42 1.10 -11.22 -2.59
CA PHE A 42 1.49 -9.84 -2.87
C PHE A 42 2.67 -9.77 -3.82
N HIS A 43 2.56 -8.91 -4.82
CA HIS A 43 3.65 -8.63 -5.76
C HIS A 43 4.57 -7.53 -5.22
N PHE A 44 5.38 -7.85 -4.23
CA PHE A 44 6.27 -6.89 -3.59
C PHE A 44 7.27 -6.21 -4.54
N PRO A 45 7.88 -6.90 -5.53
CA PRO A 45 8.83 -6.25 -6.42
C PRO A 45 8.23 -5.19 -7.35
N LEU A 46 6.94 -5.27 -7.68
CA LEU A 46 6.28 -4.29 -8.55
C LEU A 46 6.02 -2.97 -7.82
N MET A 47 5.67 -3.02 -6.54
CA MET A 47 5.29 -1.85 -5.75
C MET A 47 6.35 -0.73 -5.78
N PRO A 48 7.63 -0.94 -5.38
CA PRO A 48 8.65 0.11 -5.43
C PRO A 48 8.95 0.57 -6.86
N ARG A 49 8.74 -0.30 -7.87
CA ARG A 49 8.99 0.04 -9.28
C ARG A 49 7.94 0.95 -9.88
N MET A 50 6.71 0.95 -9.37
CA MET A 50 5.71 1.96 -9.74
C MET A 50 6.15 3.36 -9.27
N TYR A 51 6.66 3.48 -8.06
CA TYR A 51 7.23 4.74 -7.56
C TYR A 51 8.50 5.16 -8.32
N MET A 52 9.35 4.19 -8.65
CA MET A 52 10.56 4.47 -9.42
C MET A 52 10.24 4.94 -10.83
N ALA A 53 9.28 4.30 -11.50
CA ALA A 53 8.81 4.72 -12.82
C ALA A 53 8.28 6.17 -12.81
N LEU A 54 7.50 6.52 -11.78
CA LEU A 54 7.01 7.89 -11.63
C LEU A 54 8.14 8.89 -11.37
N ALA A 55 9.10 8.55 -10.52
CA ALA A 55 10.23 9.42 -10.19
C ALA A 55 11.19 9.63 -11.37
N GLN A 56 11.35 8.62 -12.22
CA GLN A 56 12.23 8.65 -13.40
C GLN A 56 11.51 9.13 -14.67
N GLU A 57 10.17 9.28 -14.61
CA GLU A 57 9.34 9.53 -15.80
C GLU A 57 9.57 8.48 -16.91
N ASP A 58 9.82 7.24 -16.50
CA ASP A 58 10.11 6.12 -17.39
C ASP A 58 9.33 4.87 -16.99
N ARG A 59 8.69 4.24 -17.96
CA ARG A 59 7.95 2.98 -17.78
C ARG A 59 8.82 1.76 -17.55
N PHE A 60 10.11 1.84 -17.87
CA PHE A 60 11.03 0.69 -17.88
C PHE A 60 10.99 -0.10 -16.56
N PRO A 61 11.05 0.50 -15.37
CA PRO A 61 11.03 -0.26 -14.11
C PRO A 61 9.81 -1.19 -13.98
N ILE A 62 8.64 -0.74 -14.43
CA ILE A 62 7.40 -1.54 -14.40
C ILE A 62 7.45 -2.64 -15.45
N THR A 63 7.78 -2.28 -16.69
CA THR A 63 7.77 -3.26 -17.80
C THR A 63 8.82 -4.35 -17.62
N ASP A 64 9.96 -4.01 -17.02
CA ASP A 64 11.02 -4.96 -16.74
C ASP A 64 10.61 -5.99 -15.68
N ILE A 65 10.08 -5.57 -14.55
CA ILE A 65 9.64 -6.52 -13.51
C ILE A 65 8.44 -7.37 -13.94
N LEU A 66 7.54 -6.83 -14.75
CA LEU A 66 6.44 -7.61 -15.29
C LEU A 66 6.91 -8.70 -16.25
N ARG A 67 7.98 -8.47 -17.03
CA ARG A 67 8.61 -9.50 -17.87
C ARG A 67 9.28 -10.61 -17.05
N GLN A 68 9.75 -10.30 -15.85
CA GLN A 68 10.35 -11.24 -14.92
C GLN A 68 9.30 -11.97 -14.06
N THR A 69 8.04 -11.54 -14.11
CA THR A 69 6.97 -12.16 -13.34
C THR A 69 6.49 -13.43 -14.05
N PRO A 70 6.62 -14.61 -13.40
CA PRO A 70 6.24 -15.88 -13.99
C PRO A 70 4.73 -16.01 -14.11
N GLU A 71 4.28 -16.88 -15.02
CA GLU A 71 2.89 -17.31 -15.09
C GLU A 71 2.50 -18.07 -13.82
N ILE A 72 1.29 -17.82 -13.35
CA ILE A 72 0.67 -18.49 -12.20
C ILE A 72 -0.56 -19.26 -12.64
N PRO A 73 -1.05 -20.23 -11.82
CA PRO A 73 -2.28 -20.95 -12.16
C PRO A 73 -3.45 -20.00 -12.39
N ALA A 74 -4.32 -20.33 -13.36
CA ALA A 74 -5.45 -19.49 -13.75
C ALA A 74 -6.45 -19.21 -12.61
N THR A 75 -6.44 -20.05 -11.58
CA THR A 75 -7.25 -19.89 -10.35
C THR A 75 -6.61 -18.99 -9.31
N CYS A 76 -5.40 -18.49 -9.55
CA CYS A 76 -4.63 -17.67 -8.64
C CYS A 76 -4.50 -16.24 -9.14
N GLN A 77 -4.18 -15.31 -8.22
CA GLN A 77 -4.02 -13.90 -8.52
C GLN A 77 -2.81 -13.30 -7.82
N TRP A 78 -2.09 -12.40 -8.49
CA TRP A 78 -1.20 -11.46 -7.84
C TRP A 78 -2.02 -10.36 -7.15
N ALA A 79 -1.68 -10.03 -5.90
CA ALA A 79 -2.21 -8.87 -5.20
C ALA A 79 -1.30 -7.67 -5.45
N ILE A 80 -1.82 -6.66 -6.13
CA ILE A 80 -1.09 -5.44 -6.51
C ILE A 80 -1.43 -4.33 -5.53
N PHE A 81 -0.46 -3.61 -5.04
CA PHE A 81 -0.66 -2.57 -4.03
C PHE A 81 0.36 -1.44 -4.16
N LEU A 82 -0.02 -0.25 -3.73
CA LEU A 82 0.88 0.91 -3.62
C LEU A 82 1.43 1.06 -2.21
N ARG A 83 0.56 0.89 -1.22
CA ARG A 83 0.89 0.96 0.19
C ARG A 83 0.14 -0.14 0.96
N ASN A 84 0.66 -0.44 2.16
CA ASN A 84 0.04 -1.34 3.13
C ASN A 84 0.29 -0.81 4.56
N HIS A 85 0.04 -1.63 5.56
CA HIS A 85 0.22 -1.34 6.99
C HIS A 85 1.70 -1.30 7.44
N ASP A 86 2.62 -1.66 6.57
CA ASP A 86 4.07 -1.64 6.82
C ASP A 86 4.76 -0.51 6.05
N GLU A 87 6.07 -0.46 6.10
CA GLU A 87 6.87 0.44 5.28
C GLU A 87 6.70 0.14 3.78
N LEU A 88 6.91 1.13 2.94
CA LEU A 88 7.21 0.91 1.53
C LEU A 88 8.56 0.20 1.48
N THR A 89 8.54 -1.14 1.43
CA THR A 89 9.76 -1.91 1.48
C THR A 89 10.56 -1.79 0.18
N LEU A 90 11.88 -1.63 0.32
CA LEU A 90 12.84 -1.54 -0.77
C LEU A 90 13.82 -2.72 -0.72
N GLU A 91 13.37 -3.87 -0.20
CA GLU A 91 14.18 -5.08 -0.16
C GLU A 91 14.32 -5.72 -1.55
N MET A 92 13.24 -5.67 -2.34
CA MET A 92 13.19 -6.29 -3.69
C MET A 92 13.59 -5.30 -4.79
N VAL A 93 14.59 -4.47 -4.52
CA VAL A 93 15.28 -3.61 -5.48
C VAL A 93 16.78 -3.72 -5.25
N THR A 94 17.57 -3.28 -6.21
CA THR A 94 19.03 -3.21 -6.06
C THR A 94 19.44 -2.10 -5.09
N ASP A 95 20.67 -2.15 -4.56
CA ASP A 95 21.18 -1.11 -3.66
C ASP A 95 21.16 0.28 -4.32
N LYS A 96 21.49 0.36 -5.60
CA LYS A 96 21.41 1.59 -6.40
C LYS A 96 19.98 2.16 -6.47
N GLU A 97 19.01 1.29 -6.74
CA GLU A 97 17.60 1.66 -6.81
C GLU A 97 17.08 2.10 -5.45
N ARG A 98 17.50 1.41 -4.38
CA ARG A 98 17.14 1.77 -3.01
C ARG A 98 17.67 3.15 -2.64
N ASP A 99 18.92 3.42 -2.90
CA ASP A 99 19.55 4.71 -2.63
C ASP A 99 18.85 5.84 -3.41
N TYR A 100 18.52 5.59 -4.68
CA TYR A 100 17.75 6.52 -5.50
C TYR A 100 16.38 6.82 -4.89
N LEU A 101 15.62 5.79 -4.53
CA LEU A 101 14.28 5.94 -3.93
C LEU A 101 14.33 6.62 -2.57
N TRP A 102 15.32 6.29 -1.72
CA TRP A 102 15.51 6.98 -0.45
C TRP A 102 15.83 8.47 -0.63
N ASN A 103 16.67 8.81 -1.59
CA ASN A 103 16.99 10.21 -1.85
C ASN A 103 15.80 10.98 -2.44
N HIS A 104 15.00 10.34 -3.27
CA HIS A 104 13.84 10.97 -3.88
C HIS A 104 12.65 11.09 -2.92
N TYR A 105 12.27 10.01 -2.20
CA TYR A 105 11.04 9.95 -1.40
C TYR A 105 11.25 10.08 0.11
N ALA A 106 12.46 9.95 0.60
CA ALA A 106 12.80 9.95 2.03
C ALA A 106 14.12 10.68 2.29
N ALA A 107 14.25 11.89 1.76
CA ALA A 107 15.37 12.79 2.06
C ALA A 107 15.48 13.05 3.57
N ASP A 108 14.34 13.22 4.26
CA ASP A 108 14.27 13.16 5.72
C ASP A 108 14.48 11.72 6.20
N ARG A 109 15.62 11.47 6.83
CA ARG A 109 15.99 10.14 7.32
C ARG A 109 15.03 9.58 8.38
N ARG A 110 14.24 10.42 9.05
CA ARG A 110 13.20 9.96 10.00
C ARG A 110 12.08 9.19 9.31
N ALA A 111 11.87 9.42 8.02
CA ALA A 111 10.93 8.64 7.21
C ALA A 111 11.47 7.25 6.84
N ARG A 112 12.76 6.98 7.01
CA ARG A 112 13.36 5.68 6.70
C ARG A 112 13.22 4.73 7.88
N ILE A 113 12.88 3.50 7.61
CA ILE A 113 12.86 2.40 8.58
C ILE A 113 13.20 1.09 7.87
N ASN A 114 14.00 0.25 8.52
CA ASN A 114 14.52 -0.99 7.93
C ASN A 114 15.16 -0.67 6.56
N LEU A 115 14.82 -1.42 5.52
CA LEU A 115 15.19 -1.13 4.13
C LEU A 115 14.06 -0.42 3.36
N GLY A 116 13.25 0.41 4.02
CA GLY A 116 12.08 1.02 3.41
C GLY A 116 11.76 2.44 3.90
N ILE A 117 10.54 2.87 3.60
CA ILE A 117 10.04 4.22 3.86
C ILE A 117 8.68 4.13 4.56
N ARG A 118 8.59 4.66 5.79
CA ARG A 118 7.35 4.70 6.57
C ARG A 118 6.52 5.95 6.29
N ARG A 119 6.06 6.09 5.05
CA ARG A 119 5.20 7.17 4.59
C ARG A 119 3.96 6.62 3.88
N ARG A 120 2.85 7.32 3.95
CA ARG A 120 1.65 7.04 3.14
C ARG A 120 1.80 7.59 1.71
N LEU A 121 0.88 7.20 0.84
CA LEU A 121 0.87 7.59 -0.58
C LEU A 121 0.90 9.11 -0.78
N ALA A 122 -0.02 9.84 -0.15
CA ALA A 122 -0.12 11.29 -0.35
C ALA A 122 1.14 12.06 0.09
N PRO A 123 1.74 11.80 1.28
CA PRO A 123 3.02 12.40 1.64
C PRO A 123 4.19 12.02 0.75
N LEU A 124 4.26 10.77 0.25
CA LEU A 124 5.30 10.35 -0.70
C LEU A 124 5.26 11.18 -1.98
N LEU A 125 4.07 11.56 -2.40
CA LEU A 125 3.83 12.32 -3.64
C LEU A 125 3.63 13.83 -3.39
N GLU A 126 3.99 14.32 -2.19
CA GLU A 126 3.91 15.75 -1.83
C GLU A 126 2.52 16.36 -2.06
N ARG A 127 1.46 15.54 -1.93
CA ARG A 127 0.07 15.89 -2.21
C ARG A 127 -0.20 16.28 -3.67
N ASP A 128 0.70 15.99 -4.58
CA ASP A 128 0.43 16.20 -6.01
C ASP A 128 -0.68 15.26 -6.47
N ARG A 129 -1.86 15.83 -6.63
CA ARG A 129 -3.08 15.11 -7.00
C ARG A 129 -2.92 14.33 -8.30
N ARG A 130 -2.27 14.89 -9.30
CA ARG A 130 -2.08 14.23 -10.61
C ARG A 130 -1.22 12.98 -10.47
N ARG A 131 -0.19 13.04 -9.63
CA ARG A 131 0.68 11.89 -9.35
C ARG A 131 -0.06 10.82 -8.55
N ILE A 132 -0.89 11.22 -7.57
CA ILE A 132 -1.73 10.29 -6.80
C ILE A 132 -2.72 9.59 -7.71
N GLU A 133 -3.44 10.31 -8.56
CA GLU A 133 -4.40 9.77 -9.52
C GLU A 133 -3.70 8.85 -10.54
N LEU A 134 -2.52 9.23 -11.02
CA LEU A 134 -1.73 8.39 -11.94
C LEU A 134 -1.34 7.05 -11.30
N LEU A 135 -0.83 7.04 -10.07
CA LEU A 135 -0.46 5.79 -9.41
C LEU A 135 -1.69 4.92 -9.10
N ASN A 136 -2.82 5.52 -8.69
CA ASN A 136 -4.07 4.77 -8.52
C ASN A 136 -4.57 4.19 -9.85
N SER A 137 -4.48 4.94 -10.95
CA SER A 137 -4.83 4.45 -12.29
C SER A 137 -3.93 3.28 -12.70
N LEU A 138 -2.64 3.34 -12.42
CA LEU A 138 -1.71 2.23 -12.63
C LEU A 138 -2.10 1.03 -11.77
N LEU A 139 -2.35 1.23 -10.47
CA LEU A 139 -2.78 0.16 -9.56
C LEU A 139 -4.00 -0.60 -10.09
N LEU A 140 -5.02 0.14 -10.54
CA LEU A 140 -6.27 -0.43 -11.05
C LEU A 140 -6.14 -1.04 -12.45
N SER A 141 -5.05 -0.78 -13.16
CA SER A 141 -4.80 -1.26 -14.53
C SER A 141 -3.78 -2.38 -14.61
N MET A 142 -3.05 -2.68 -13.52
CA MET A 142 -2.06 -3.75 -13.51
C MET A 142 -2.72 -5.13 -13.55
N PRO A 143 -2.08 -6.14 -14.18
CA PRO A 143 -2.57 -7.50 -14.14
C PRO A 143 -2.52 -8.06 -12.71
N GLY A 144 -3.68 -8.42 -12.19
CA GLY A 144 -3.87 -8.92 -10.83
C GLY A 144 -5.06 -8.28 -10.12
N THR A 145 -5.12 -8.46 -8.81
CA THR A 145 -6.16 -7.88 -7.96
C THR A 145 -5.62 -6.66 -7.23
N PRO A 146 -6.19 -5.47 -7.42
CA PRO A 146 -5.75 -4.28 -6.71
C PRO A 146 -6.11 -4.35 -5.22
N VAL A 147 -5.17 -3.98 -4.36
CA VAL A 147 -5.35 -3.86 -2.92
C VAL A 147 -5.16 -2.40 -2.53
N LEU A 148 -6.22 -1.79 -2.01
CA LEU A 148 -6.21 -0.41 -1.53
C LEU A 148 -5.88 -0.38 -0.05
N TYR A 149 -4.95 0.47 0.35
CA TYR A 149 -4.71 0.73 1.75
C TYR A 149 -5.64 1.84 2.24
N TYR A 150 -6.38 1.60 3.33
CA TYR A 150 -7.38 2.53 3.85
C TYR A 150 -6.81 3.95 4.02
N GLY A 151 -7.58 4.93 3.60
CA GLY A 151 -7.23 6.35 3.71
C GLY A 151 -6.39 6.89 2.55
N ASP A 152 -5.79 6.04 1.72
CA ASP A 152 -5.09 6.51 0.52
C ASP A 152 -6.08 7.08 -0.51
N GLU A 153 -7.31 6.56 -0.55
CA GLU A 153 -8.42 7.02 -1.39
C GLU A 153 -8.91 8.45 -1.07
N ILE A 154 -8.63 8.92 0.15
CA ILE A 154 -8.91 10.31 0.56
C ILE A 154 -7.66 11.17 0.69
N GLY A 155 -6.48 10.63 0.41
CA GLY A 155 -5.20 11.33 0.54
C GLY A 155 -4.77 11.53 2.00
N MET A 156 -5.03 10.56 2.88
CA MET A 156 -4.58 10.60 4.27
C MET A 156 -3.07 10.76 4.39
N GLY A 157 -2.65 11.57 5.34
CA GLY A 157 -1.25 11.71 5.75
C GLY A 157 -0.78 10.66 6.73
N ASP A 158 0.43 10.86 7.21
CA ASP A 158 1.08 10.01 8.21
C ASP A 158 1.74 10.84 9.32
N ASN A 159 2.27 10.16 10.34
CA ASN A 159 3.04 10.78 11.40
C ASN A 159 4.36 10.03 11.60
N ILE A 160 5.43 10.51 10.95
CA ILE A 160 6.78 9.89 11.02
C ILE A 160 7.44 10.00 12.41
N TYR A 161 6.84 10.70 13.36
CA TYR A 161 7.35 10.84 14.73
C TYR A 161 6.84 9.73 15.65
N LEU A 162 5.84 8.96 15.23
CA LEU A 162 5.44 7.74 15.94
C LEU A 162 6.48 6.63 15.77
N GLY A 163 6.57 5.74 16.74
CA GLY A 163 7.49 4.61 16.69
C GLY A 163 7.15 3.60 15.60
N ASP A 164 8.13 2.75 15.26
CA ASP A 164 7.97 1.69 14.26
C ASP A 164 7.25 2.19 12.99
N ARG A 165 6.24 1.48 12.52
CA ARG A 165 5.37 1.80 11.38
C ARG A 165 4.04 2.42 11.79
N ASP A 166 3.88 2.74 13.06
CA ASP A 166 2.61 3.23 13.63
C ASP A 166 2.12 4.53 12.98
N GLY A 167 3.05 5.33 12.46
CA GLY A 167 2.72 6.57 11.76
C GLY A 167 1.86 6.38 10.51
N VAL A 168 1.87 5.21 9.88
CA VAL A 168 1.02 4.87 8.73
C VAL A 168 -0.23 4.07 9.12
N ARG A 169 -0.42 3.78 10.42
CA ARG A 169 -1.51 2.96 10.98
C ARG A 169 -2.50 3.77 11.83
N THR A 170 -2.51 5.08 11.67
CA THR A 170 -3.37 5.99 12.43
C THR A 170 -4.84 5.79 12.10
N PRO A 171 -5.79 6.20 12.98
CA PRO A 171 -7.23 6.04 12.74
C PRO A 171 -7.69 6.64 11.42
N MET A 172 -8.61 5.94 10.74
CA MET A 172 -9.28 6.45 9.53
C MET A 172 -10.02 7.76 9.84
N GLN A 173 -9.96 8.71 8.91
CA GLN A 173 -10.52 10.05 9.03
C GLN A 173 -11.87 10.11 8.33
N TRP A 174 -12.96 9.84 9.09
CA TRP A 174 -14.32 9.78 8.56
C TRP A 174 -15.00 11.15 8.50
N SER A 175 -14.82 11.98 9.55
CA SER A 175 -15.48 13.28 9.67
C SER A 175 -14.62 14.26 10.49
N VAL A 176 -15.15 15.48 10.68
CA VAL A 176 -14.54 16.49 11.58
C VAL A 176 -14.83 16.23 13.06
N ASP A 177 -15.63 15.23 13.39
CA ASP A 177 -15.98 14.89 14.75
C ASP A 177 -14.77 14.39 15.57
N ARG A 178 -15.02 14.21 16.85
CA ARG A 178 -14.03 13.70 17.81
C ARG A 178 -13.32 12.45 17.26
N ASN A 179 -12.01 12.44 17.33
CA ASN A 179 -11.15 11.35 16.81
C ASN A 179 -11.34 11.10 15.30
N GLY A 180 -11.71 12.12 14.54
CA GLY A 180 -11.96 11.97 13.11
C GLY A 180 -13.20 11.12 12.78
N GLY A 181 -14.16 11.03 13.70
CA GLY A 181 -15.33 10.13 13.56
C GLY A 181 -15.00 8.65 13.70
N PHE A 182 -13.74 8.29 13.95
CA PHE A 182 -13.31 6.88 14.08
C PHE A 182 -13.84 6.23 15.37
N SER A 183 -13.83 6.97 16.49
CA SER A 183 -14.24 6.46 17.79
C SER A 183 -14.81 7.56 18.67
N ARG A 184 -15.81 7.22 19.48
CA ARG A 184 -16.37 8.10 20.53
C ARG A 184 -15.60 8.03 21.85
N ALA A 185 -14.58 7.17 21.93
CA ALA A 185 -13.75 7.02 23.13
C ALA A 185 -13.01 8.32 23.48
N ASP A 186 -12.51 8.40 24.70
CA ASP A 186 -11.57 9.44 25.09
C ASP A 186 -10.31 9.34 24.18
N PRO A 187 -9.83 10.44 23.57
CA PRO A 187 -8.64 10.43 22.75
C PRO A 187 -7.43 9.77 23.41
N ALA A 188 -7.27 9.89 24.73
CA ALA A 188 -6.21 9.25 25.49
C ALA A 188 -6.31 7.71 25.54
N LYS A 189 -7.46 7.14 25.17
CA LYS A 189 -7.68 5.67 25.11
C LYS A 189 -7.50 5.08 23.71
N LEU A 190 -7.23 5.88 22.72
CA LEU A 190 -6.91 5.38 21.40
C LEU A 190 -5.53 4.72 21.41
N VAL A 191 -5.40 3.60 20.70
CA VAL A 191 -4.10 2.91 20.54
C VAL A 191 -3.09 3.81 19.84
N LEU A 192 -3.54 4.51 18.79
CA LEU A 192 -2.76 5.49 18.07
C LEU A 192 -3.56 6.80 17.95
N PRO A 193 -2.90 7.96 18.03
CA PRO A 193 -3.58 9.24 17.88
C PRO A 193 -4.01 9.46 16.41
N PRO A 194 -5.10 10.19 16.16
CA PRO A 194 -5.43 10.67 14.83
C PRO A 194 -4.38 11.68 14.34
N ILE A 195 -4.28 11.88 13.03
CA ILE A 195 -3.44 12.91 12.44
C ILE A 195 -4.03 14.29 12.77
N MET A 196 -3.23 15.17 13.35
CA MET A 196 -3.60 16.53 13.78
C MET A 196 -2.85 17.63 13.00
N ASP A 197 -2.08 17.24 12.02
CA ASP A 197 -1.33 18.13 11.14
C ASP A 197 -2.28 19.06 10.36
N PRO A 198 -1.96 20.36 10.17
CA PRO A 198 -2.83 21.27 9.44
C PRO A 198 -3.13 20.87 7.99
N LEU A 199 -2.22 20.13 7.34
CA LEU A 199 -2.36 19.72 5.94
C LEU A 199 -3.10 18.38 5.80
N TYR A 200 -2.89 17.46 6.74
CA TYR A 200 -3.37 16.08 6.67
C TYR A 200 -4.33 15.69 7.79
N GLY A 201 -4.54 16.57 8.77
CA GLY A 201 -5.44 16.30 9.90
C GLY A 201 -6.88 16.05 9.45
N TYR A 202 -7.64 15.32 10.26
CA TYR A 202 -9.02 14.93 9.95
C TYR A 202 -9.98 16.12 9.76
N GLN A 203 -9.60 17.31 10.21
CA GLN A 203 -10.36 18.55 9.94
C GLN A 203 -10.23 19.01 8.49
N THR A 204 -9.13 18.66 7.82
CA THR A 204 -8.85 19.01 6.42
C THR A 204 -9.11 17.85 5.47
N VAL A 205 -8.73 16.64 5.86
CA VAL A 205 -8.84 15.42 5.05
C VAL A 205 -9.79 14.45 5.74
N ASN A 206 -10.99 14.28 5.20
CA ASN A 206 -11.96 13.32 5.72
C ASN A 206 -12.97 12.89 4.65
N VAL A 207 -13.57 11.72 4.88
CA VAL A 207 -14.55 11.11 3.96
C VAL A 207 -15.78 11.98 3.79
N GLU A 208 -16.32 12.52 4.90
CA GLU A 208 -17.58 13.28 4.87
C GLU A 208 -17.51 14.51 3.97
N ALA A 209 -16.40 15.26 4.02
CA ALA A 209 -16.17 16.41 3.16
C ALA A 209 -16.01 15.97 1.69
N GLN A 210 -15.26 14.89 1.45
CA GLN A 210 -14.96 14.45 0.08
C GLN A 210 -16.15 13.82 -0.63
N ILE A 211 -17.04 13.11 0.06
CA ILE A 211 -18.27 12.59 -0.55
C ILE A 211 -19.18 13.72 -1.08
N ARG A 212 -19.11 14.90 -0.46
CA ARG A 212 -19.93 16.08 -0.85
C ARG A 212 -19.31 16.89 -1.99
N ASP A 213 -18.05 16.62 -2.34
CA ASP A 213 -17.32 17.33 -3.40
C ASP A 213 -17.08 16.38 -4.58
N SER A 214 -17.78 16.64 -5.69
CA SER A 214 -17.62 15.87 -6.94
C SER A 214 -16.22 15.96 -7.56
N HIS A 215 -15.37 16.88 -7.10
CA HIS A 215 -14.02 17.07 -7.58
C HIS A 215 -12.98 16.55 -6.56
N SER A 216 -13.43 15.89 -5.52
CA SER A 216 -12.53 15.30 -4.51
C SER A 216 -11.73 14.13 -5.09
N LEU A 217 -10.68 13.71 -4.36
CA LEU A 217 -9.91 12.53 -4.71
C LEU A 217 -10.78 11.26 -4.65
N LEU A 218 -11.66 11.19 -3.65
CA LEU A 218 -12.55 10.04 -3.43
C LEU A 218 -13.61 9.89 -4.54
N SER A 219 -14.04 11.01 -5.15
CA SER A 219 -15.12 11.03 -6.14
C SER A 219 -14.63 10.76 -7.57
N ASN A 220 -13.33 10.85 -7.82
CA ASN A 220 -12.71 10.60 -9.13
C ASN A 220 -12.18 9.18 -9.25
#